data_12c4c00917ad0e4d079d140ea8663444
#
_entry.id   12c4c00917ad0e4d079d140ea8663444
#
_cell.length_a   1.000
_cell.length_b   1.000
_cell.length_c   1.000
_cell.angle_alpha   90.00
_cell.angle_beta   90.00
_cell.angle_gamma   90.00
#
_symmetry.space_group_name_H-M   'P 1'
#
loop_
_entity.id
_entity.type
_entity.pdbx_description
1 polymer ?
#
loop_
_entity_poly.entity_id
_entity_poly.type
_entity_poly.pdbx_seq_one_letter_code
_entity_poly.pdbx_strand_id
1 'polypeptide(L)'
;MKKLCFLIFCTLFSLTASSIETVDYTQGLSIWFDTPNNLDGQAVWLRASGTGANPDKTWESRSLPIGNGSLGANIMGSISAERITLNEKTLWKGGPNTAKGAEYYWNVNKQSAGVLKEIRQAFLDGDSQKAGYLTQENFNGLGAYEEKDETPFRFGAFTTMGELYVETGLSEINMSSYRRILSLDSAMAVVQFDKDGIRYQRKYFISYPDSVMVMKFTADKGGKQNLVLSYCPNNEAKSHLEADGNDGLVYTGVLNNNGMKFAFRIKAIHKGGTLKAENDRIIVKDADEVVFLLTADTDYKMNFAPDFKDPKAYVGNDPSQTTLAMMNNVLKKGYDELYRNHEADYTALFNRVRFEINQELSLIHI
;
A
#
# COMPACT_ATOMS: atom_id res chain seq x y z
N MET A 1 -46.49 -52.61 -31.02
CA MET A 1 -45.23 -51.94 -31.27
C MET A 1 -45.30 -50.50 -30.74
N LYS A 2 -44.77 -50.25 -29.56
CA LYS A 2 -44.75 -48.89 -28.93
C LYS A 2 -43.39 -48.24 -29.27
N LYS A 3 -43.40 -47.11 -30.02
CA LYS A 3 -42.24 -46.31 -30.31
C LYS A 3 -41.93 -45.44 -29.12
N LEU A 4 -40.76 -45.63 -28.50
CA LEU A 4 -40.24 -44.79 -27.41
C LEU A 4 -39.46 -43.63 -28.05
N CYS A 5 -39.95 -42.39 -27.94
CA CYS A 5 -39.23 -41.20 -28.33
C CYS A 5 -38.31 -40.81 -27.18
N PHE A 6 -36.99 -40.85 -27.39
CA PHE A 6 -35.97 -40.28 -26.51
C PHE A 6 -35.86 -38.79 -26.82
N LEU A 7 -36.32 -37.93 -25.92
CA LEU A 7 -36.00 -36.48 -25.94
C LEU A 7 -34.61 -36.30 -25.33
N ILE A 8 -33.64 -35.91 -26.16
CA ILE A 8 -32.32 -35.45 -25.68
C ILE A 8 -32.49 -33.97 -25.25
N PHE A 9 -32.43 -33.74 -23.95
CA PHE A 9 -32.34 -32.39 -23.38
C PHE A 9 -30.86 -31.94 -23.54
N CYS A 10 -30.55 -31.16 -24.59
CA CYS A 10 -29.33 -30.39 -24.64
C CYS A 10 -29.45 -29.19 -23.69
N THR A 11 -28.91 -29.32 -22.49
CA THR A 11 -28.66 -28.15 -21.61
C THR A 11 -27.52 -27.36 -22.23
N LEU A 12 -27.89 -26.27 -22.90
CA LEU A 12 -26.93 -25.19 -23.25
C LEU A 12 -26.44 -24.57 -21.95
N PHE A 13 -25.25 -24.94 -21.52
CA PHE A 13 -24.49 -24.13 -20.58
C PHE A 13 -24.09 -22.85 -21.32
N SER A 14 -24.80 -21.78 -21.08
CA SER A 14 -24.34 -20.44 -21.45
C SER A 14 -23.12 -20.13 -20.59
N LEU A 15 -21.94 -20.27 -21.17
CA LEU A 15 -20.72 -19.63 -20.67
C LEU A 15 -20.95 -18.13 -20.70
N THR A 16 -21.33 -17.55 -19.58
CA THR A 16 -21.29 -16.08 -19.39
C THR A 16 -19.83 -15.70 -19.34
N ALA A 17 -19.28 -15.31 -20.47
CA ALA A 17 -17.99 -14.65 -20.52
C ALA A 17 -18.08 -13.41 -19.61
N SER A 18 -17.21 -13.32 -18.63
CA SER A 18 -17.07 -12.12 -17.82
C SER A 18 -16.59 -11.00 -18.77
N SER A 19 -17.50 -10.08 -19.12
CA SER A 19 -17.12 -8.95 -19.95
C SER A 19 -16.24 -8.02 -19.12
N ILE A 20 -14.95 -7.88 -19.48
CA ILE A 20 -14.13 -6.80 -18.97
C ILE A 20 -14.77 -5.49 -19.42
N GLU A 21 -15.02 -4.61 -18.48
CA GLU A 21 -15.48 -3.26 -18.76
C GLU A 21 -14.45 -2.53 -19.62
N THR A 22 -14.84 -2.08 -20.81
CA THR A 22 -13.96 -1.40 -21.79
C THR A 22 -13.84 0.09 -21.49
N VAL A 23 -13.80 0.49 -20.23
CA VAL A 23 -13.57 1.89 -19.84
C VAL A 23 -12.15 2.29 -20.24
N ASP A 24 -12.04 3.37 -21.00
CA ASP A 24 -10.75 3.97 -21.31
C ASP A 24 -10.31 4.89 -20.16
N TYR A 25 -9.58 4.34 -19.23
CA TYR A 25 -9.06 5.07 -18.07
C TYR A 25 -7.95 6.07 -18.41
N THR A 26 -7.51 6.18 -19.69
CA THR A 26 -6.57 7.22 -20.12
C THR A 26 -7.27 8.53 -20.43
N GLN A 27 -8.61 8.51 -20.53
CA GLN A 27 -9.41 9.71 -20.67
C GLN A 27 -9.63 10.39 -19.31
N GLY A 28 -9.79 11.71 -19.31
CA GLY A 28 -9.95 12.49 -18.07
C GLY A 28 -8.61 12.80 -17.40
N LEU A 29 -8.65 13.05 -16.09
CA LEU A 29 -7.44 13.35 -15.29
C LEU A 29 -6.74 12.04 -14.90
N SER A 30 -5.68 11.70 -15.64
CA SER A 30 -4.92 10.47 -15.42
C SER A 30 -3.43 10.65 -15.68
N ILE A 31 -2.64 9.83 -15.01
CA ILE A 31 -1.21 9.61 -15.30
C ILE A 31 -1.10 8.17 -15.78
N TRP A 32 -0.43 7.94 -16.91
CA TRP A 32 -0.30 6.58 -17.41
C TRP A 32 1.06 6.31 -18.10
N PHE A 33 1.40 5.03 -18.14
CA PHE A 33 2.60 4.52 -18.79
C PHE A 33 2.22 3.35 -19.71
N ASP A 34 2.95 3.20 -20.80
CA ASP A 34 2.75 2.12 -21.79
C ASP A 34 3.75 0.99 -21.67
N THR A 35 4.61 1.03 -20.67
CA THR A 35 5.61 0.01 -20.39
C THR A 35 5.45 -0.55 -18.97
N PRO A 36 5.62 -1.86 -18.76
CA PRO A 36 5.67 -2.44 -17.44
C PRO A 36 6.82 -1.84 -16.62
N ASN A 37 6.63 -1.82 -15.32
CA ASN A 37 7.71 -1.49 -14.40
C ASN A 37 8.39 -2.78 -13.99
N ASN A 38 9.47 -3.15 -14.68
CA ASN A 38 10.19 -4.37 -14.40
C ASN A 38 10.89 -4.28 -13.06
N LEU A 39 10.67 -5.32 -12.28
CA LEU A 39 11.43 -5.54 -11.06
C LEU A 39 12.77 -6.13 -11.48
N ASP A 40 13.84 -5.37 -11.37
CA ASP A 40 15.20 -5.80 -11.72
C ASP A 40 15.76 -6.89 -10.78
N GLY A 41 14.94 -7.89 -10.45
CA GLY A 41 15.34 -9.09 -9.69
C GLY A 41 15.99 -8.86 -8.34
N GLN A 42 16.01 -7.63 -7.84
CA GLN A 42 16.61 -7.31 -6.56
C GLN A 42 15.55 -7.31 -5.48
N ALA A 43 15.87 -7.97 -4.38
CA ALA A 43 15.10 -7.89 -3.15
C ALA A 43 14.94 -6.42 -2.75
N VAL A 44 13.86 -5.85 -3.16
CA VAL A 44 13.53 -4.45 -3.08
C VAL A 44 13.48 -3.94 -1.67
N TRP A 45 13.17 -4.83 -0.79
CA TRP A 45 13.06 -4.65 0.63
C TRP A 45 14.30 -3.99 1.27
N LEU A 46 15.52 -4.41 0.88
CA LEU A 46 16.76 -3.77 1.34
C LEU A 46 16.90 -2.30 0.92
N ARG A 47 16.06 -1.85 -0.02
CA ARG A 47 16.09 -0.51 -0.59
C ARG A 47 15.01 0.39 0.00
N ALA A 48 13.86 -0.17 0.36
CA ALA A 48 12.75 0.56 0.98
C ALA A 48 13.01 0.86 2.47
N SER A 49 14.02 0.25 3.08
CA SER A 49 14.30 0.38 4.52
C SER A 49 14.83 1.74 4.97
N GLY A 50 14.90 2.72 4.07
CA GLY A 50 15.28 4.10 4.42
C GLY A 50 16.73 4.27 4.83
N THR A 51 17.59 3.28 4.62
CA THR A 51 19.02 3.38 4.94
C THR A 51 19.81 4.31 4.01
N GLY A 52 19.13 4.97 3.07
CA GLY A 52 19.70 6.02 2.21
C GLY A 52 20.74 5.58 1.19
N ALA A 53 21.21 4.34 1.28
CA ALA A 53 22.39 3.91 0.51
C ALA A 53 22.07 3.56 -0.96
N ASN A 54 20.82 3.24 -1.29
CA ASN A 54 20.43 2.95 -2.68
C ASN A 54 18.91 3.04 -2.85
N PRO A 55 18.37 4.24 -3.07
CA PRO A 55 16.93 4.41 -3.28
C PRO A 55 16.49 3.59 -4.50
N ASP A 56 15.39 2.88 -4.38
CA ASP A 56 14.75 2.22 -5.52
C ASP A 56 14.16 3.29 -6.43
N LYS A 57 14.96 3.73 -7.41
CA LYS A 57 14.55 4.76 -8.37
C LYS A 57 13.28 4.39 -9.12
N THR A 58 13.02 3.09 -9.30
CA THR A 58 11.82 2.59 -9.95
C THR A 58 10.60 2.79 -9.07
N TRP A 59 10.74 2.57 -7.77
CA TRP A 59 9.67 2.81 -6.80
C TRP A 59 9.30 4.30 -6.73
N GLU A 60 10.30 5.19 -6.63
CA GLU A 60 10.07 6.63 -6.52
C GLU A 60 9.48 7.23 -7.80
N SER A 61 10.00 6.84 -8.97
CA SER A 61 9.74 7.53 -10.23
C SER A 61 8.61 6.90 -11.07
N ARG A 62 8.25 5.64 -10.83
CA ARG A 62 7.40 4.88 -11.74
C ARG A 62 6.26 4.12 -11.08
N SER A 63 6.16 4.08 -9.74
CA SER A 63 5.02 3.46 -9.07
C SER A 63 3.77 4.34 -9.14
N LEU A 64 2.61 3.72 -9.00
CA LEU A 64 1.31 4.40 -8.95
C LEU A 64 0.84 4.43 -7.49
N PRO A 65 0.85 5.59 -6.81
CA PRO A 65 0.42 5.70 -5.42
C PRO A 65 -1.10 5.74 -5.31
N ILE A 66 -1.65 4.96 -4.39
CA ILE A 66 -3.05 5.01 -3.98
C ILE A 66 -3.13 5.09 -2.45
N GLY A 67 -4.23 5.66 -1.91
CA GLY A 67 -4.39 5.75 -0.46
C GLY A 67 -5.70 6.42 -0.05
N ASN A 68 -6.03 6.27 1.25
CA ASN A 68 -7.21 6.85 1.87
C ASN A 68 -6.88 7.79 3.05
N GLY A 69 -5.60 8.15 3.21
CA GLY A 69 -5.12 8.96 4.33
C GLY A 69 -4.76 8.17 5.59
N SER A 70 -5.07 6.88 5.67
CA SER A 70 -4.61 5.96 6.71
C SER A 70 -3.74 4.86 6.14
N LEU A 71 -4.28 4.10 5.21
CA LEU A 71 -3.57 3.08 4.44
C LEU A 71 -3.15 3.67 3.09
N GLY A 72 -1.96 3.33 2.65
CA GLY A 72 -1.41 3.67 1.36
C GLY A 72 -0.75 2.47 0.70
N ALA A 73 -0.66 2.50 -0.63
CA ALA A 73 0.06 1.51 -1.39
C ALA A 73 0.68 2.11 -2.65
N ASN A 74 1.80 1.57 -3.08
CA ASN A 74 2.40 1.85 -4.37
C ASN A 74 2.30 0.62 -5.26
N ILE A 75 1.64 0.77 -6.41
CA ILE A 75 1.42 -0.27 -7.41
C ILE A 75 2.49 -0.16 -8.49
N MET A 76 3.21 -1.23 -8.75
CA MET A 76 4.30 -1.22 -9.72
C MET A 76 3.83 -1.48 -11.16
N GLY A 77 2.81 -2.31 -11.36
CA GLY A 77 2.29 -2.67 -12.67
C GLY A 77 3.17 -3.69 -13.41
N SER A 78 3.89 -4.54 -12.71
CA SER A 78 4.67 -5.63 -13.30
C SER A 78 3.77 -6.76 -13.78
N ILE A 79 4.19 -7.49 -14.81
CA ILE A 79 3.38 -8.56 -15.43
C ILE A 79 3.53 -9.87 -14.67
N SER A 80 4.75 -10.38 -14.53
CA SER A 80 5.03 -11.70 -13.96
C SER A 80 4.77 -11.78 -12.46
N ALA A 81 5.12 -10.71 -11.75
CA ALA A 81 4.89 -10.56 -10.32
C ALA A 81 4.56 -9.10 -10.02
N GLU A 82 3.29 -8.81 -9.74
CA GLU A 82 2.90 -7.51 -9.22
C GLU A 82 3.53 -7.29 -7.85
N ARG A 83 4.09 -6.11 -7.63
CA ARG A 83 4.66 -5.70 -6.36
C ARG A 83 3.88 -4.53 -5.81
N ILE A 84 3.53 -4.60 -4.54
CA ILE A 84 2.73 -3.59 -3.84
C ILE A 84 3.40 -3.28 -2.52
N THR A 85 3.98 -2.09 -2.40
CA THR A 85 4.53 -1.60 -1.13
C THR A 85 3.39 -1.06 -0.28
N LEU A 86 3.27 -1.56 0.95
CA LEU A 86 2.21 -1.18 1.87
C LEU A 86 2.69 -0.13 2.88
N ASN A 87 1.78 0.76 3.23
CA ASN A 87 2.01 1.82 4.18
C ASN A 87 0.80 2.07 5.08
N GLU A 88 1.01 2.20 6.37
CA GLU A 88 0.03 2.71 7.33
C GLU A 88 0.60 3.96 8.02
N LYS A 89 -0.16 5.06 8.02
CA LYS A 89 0.34 6.41 8.39
C LYS A 89 0.87 6.52 9.81
N THR A 90 0.45 5.65 10.72
CA THR A 90 0.85 5.69 12.13
C THR A 90 2.00 4.73 12.44
N LEU A 91 2.48 3.96 11.45
CA LEU A 91 3.59 3.04 11.63
C LEU A 91 4.93 3.80 11.62
N TRP A 92 5.35 4.22 12.80
CA TRP A 92 6.57 4.99 13.02
C TRP A 92 7.51 4.29 13.98
N LYS A 93 8.77 4.30 13.68
CA LYS A 93 9.84 3.89 14.57
C LYS A 93 10.36 5.10 15.35
N GLY A 94 10.97 4.88 16.51
CA GLY A 94 11.42 5.97 17.39
C GLY A 94 10.29 6.49 18.28
N GLY A 95 10.47 7.71 18.76
CA GLY A 95 9.50 8.38 19.62
C GLY A 95 9.65 8.06 21.12
N PRO A 96 8.65 8.42 21.96
CA PRO A 96 8.76 8.36 23.41
C PRO A 96 8.94 6.94 23.99
N ASN A 97 8.55 5.91 23.24
CA ASN A 97 8.63 4.51 23.67
C ASN A 97 10.05 3.91 23.53
N THR A 98 11.00 4.65 22.99
CA THR A 98 12.40 4.23 22.93
C THR A 98 13.12 4.58 24.23
N ALA A 99 14.19 3.84 24.56
CA ALA A 99 14.98 4.07 25.78
C ALA A 99 15.48 5.52 25.94
N LYS A 100 15.71 6.22 24.83
CA LYS A 100 16.17 7.61 24.80
C LYS A 100 15.09 8.61 24.32
N GLY A 101 13.94 8.13 23.89
CA GLY A 101 12.86 8.97 23.39
C GLY A 101 12.28 9.90 24.43
N ALA A 102 12.18 9.43 25.68
CA ALA A 102 11.72 10.24 26.82
C ALA A 102 12.67 11.43 27.10
N GLU A 103 13.98 11.27 26.90
CA GLU A 103 14.96 12.34 27.06
C GLU A 103 14.83 13.36 25.93
N TYR A 104 14.52 12.94 24.70
CA TYR A 104 14.32 13.81 23.56
C TYR A 104 13.26 14.89 23.83
N TYR A 105 12.07 14.51 24.28
CA TYR A 105 10.96 15.43 24.51
C TYR A 105 11.23 16.43 25.64
N TRP A 106 12.05 16.07 26.63
CA TRP A 106 12.36 16.92 27.78
C TRP A 106 13.55 17.84 27.56
N ASN A 107 14.44 17.49 26.65
CA ASN A 107 15.67 18.20 26.38
C ASN A 107 15.62 19.05 25.10
N VAL A 108 14.51 19.00 24.38
CA VAL A 108 14.33 19.85 23.21
C VAL A 108 14.29 21.30 23.67
N ASN A 109 15.29 22.05 23.23
CA ASN A 109 15.28 23.52 23.21
C ASN A 109 15.08 24.23 24.56
N LYS A 110 15.65 23.68 25.63
CA LYS A 110 15.59 24.36 26.91
C LYS A 110 16.48 25.60 26.91
N GLN A 111 15.86 26.79 27.05
CA GLN A 111 16.53 28.08 27.27
C GLN A 111 17.51 28.52 26.15
N SER A 112 17.41 27.98 24.96
CA SER A 112 18.31 28.29 23.84
C SER A 112 17.99 29.62 23.10
N ALA A 113 16.94 30.32 23.45
CA ALA A 113 16.56 31.59 22.77
C ALA A 113 17.70 32.61 22.71
N GLY A 114 18.57 32.63 23.72
CA GLY A 114 19.74 33.53 23.76
C GLY A 114 20.72 33.35 22.61
N VAL A 115 20.83 32.10 22.09
CA VAL A 115 21.76 31.74 20.99
C VAL A 115 21.29 32.30 19.65
N LEU A 116 20.03 32.68 19.50
CA LEU A 116 19.49 33.21 18.23
C LEU A 116 20.27 34.42 17.71
N LYS A 117 20.79 35.28 18.61
CA LYS A 117 21.59 36.45 18.22
C LYS A 117 22.89 35.98 17.54
N GLU A 118 23.54 34.96 18.10
CA GLU A 118 24.80 34.43 17.57
C GLU A 118 24.59 33.71 16.25
N ILE A 119 23.51 32.95 16.11
CA ILE A 119 23.13 32.30 14.84
C ILE A 119 22.90 33.37 13.75
N ARG A 120 22.15 34.41 14.05
CA ARG A 120 21.91 35.52 13.11
C ARG A 120 23.21 36.22 12.71
N GLN A 121 24.08 36.48 13.68
CA GLN A 121 25.39 37.08 13.39
C GLN A 121 26.25 36.20 12.50
N ALA A 122 26.30 34.91 12.78
CA ALA A 122 27.02 33.96 11.93
C ALA A 122 26.51 33.96 10.47
N PHE A 123 25.21 34.03 10.26
CA PHE A 123 24.65 34.20 8.90
C PHE A 123 25.05 35.53 8.25
N LEU A 124 25.03 36.61 9.01
CA LEU A 124 25.45 37.94 8.50
C LEU A 124 26.94 37.99 8.15
N ASP A 125 27.75 37.27 8.89
CA ASP A 125 29.20 37.14 8.66
C ASP A 125 29.53 36.15 7.51
N GLY A 126 28.52 35.49 6.93
CA GLY A 126 28.70 34.50 5.88
C GLY A 126 29.16 33.09 6.38
N ASP A 127 29.22 32.91 7.71
CA ASP A 127 29.60 31.66 8.34
C ASP A 127 28.39 30.72 8.50
N SER A 128 27.96 30.13 7.39
CA SER A 128 26.83 29.18 7.37
C SER A 128 27.12 27.89 8.14
N GLN A 129 28.38 27.47 8.26
CA GLN A 129 28.77 26.30 9.04
C GLN A 129 28.53 26.52 10.53
N LYS A 130 29.02 27.65 11.06
CA LYS A 130 28.78 28.02 12.46
C LYS A 130 27.29 28.20 12.75
N ALA A 131 26.55 28.88 11.86
CA ALA A 131 25.11 29.06 11.99
C ALA A 131 24.37 27.71 12.02
N GLY A 132 24.70 26.78 11.13
CA GLY A 132 24.17 25.42 11.08
C GLY A 132 24.47 24.63 12.35
N TYR A 133 25.71 24.64 12.79
CA TYR A 133 26.15 23.98 14.02
C TYR A 133 25.38 24.48 15.25
N LEU A 134 25.33 25.80 15.44
CA LEU A 134 24.62 26.40 16.58
C LEU A 134 23.12 26.11 16.54
N THR A 135 22.51 26.06 15.35
CA THR A 135 21.11 25.70 15.18
C THR A 135 20.88 24.24 15.57
N GLN A 136 21.74 23.34 15.12
CA GLN A 136 21.63 21.91 15.40
C GLN A 136 21.79 21.61 16.89
N GLU A 137 22.78 22.22 17.55
CA GLU A 137 23.04 22.00 18.97
C GLU A 137 21.95 22.58 19.89
N ASN A 138 21.33 23.67 19.47
CA ASN A 138 20.45 24.42 20.37
C ASN A 138 18.95 24.30 20.05
N PHE A 139 18.58 23.93 18.81
CA PHE A 139 17.18 23.90 18.37
C PHE A 139 16.74 22.57 17.79
N ASN A 140 17.65 21.66 17.53
CA ASN A 140 17.30 20.29 17.21
C ASN A 140 17.32 19.42 18.47
N GLY A 141 16.47 18.44 18.53
CA GLY A 141 16.49 17.47 19.61
C GLY A 141 17.79 16.68 19.67
N LEU A 142 18.12 16.18 20.83
CA LEU A 142 19.32 15.36 21.03
C LEU A 142 19.27 14.13 20.11
N GLY A 143 20.25 14.00 19.23
CA GLY A 143 20.65 12.71 18.71
C GLY A 143 20.14 12.26 17.37
N ALA A 144 19.93 13.16 16.42
CA ALA A 144 19.76 12.75 15.03
C ALA A 144 21.03 12.09 14.43
N TYR A 145 22.21 12.30 15.01
CA TYR A 145 23.50 12.02 14.36
C TYR A 145 24.57 11.33 15.23
N GLU A 146 24.23 10.72 16.36
CA GLU A 146 25.23 9.90 17.03
C GLU A 146 25.32 8.53 16.35
N GLU A 147 26.30 8.36 15.47
CA GLU A 147 26.64 7.12 14.74
C GLU A 147 26.95 5.89 15.61
N LYS A 148 27.02 6.07 16.94
CA LYS A 148 27.43 5.01 17.88
C LYS A 148 26.29 4.37 18.64
N ASP A 149 25.05 4.75 18.37
CA ASP A 149 23.90 4.23 19.11
C ASP A 149 23.17 3.16 18.28
N GLU A 150 22.98 1.98 18.87
CA GLU A 150 22.20 0.88 18.29
C GLU A 150 20.72 1.24 18.04
N THR A 151 20.29 2.40 18.53
CA THR A 151 18.97 2.99 18.27
C THR A 151 19.10 4.35 17.57
N PRO A 152 19.36 4.38 16.25
CA PRO A 152 19.76 5.60 15.54
C PRO A 152 18.66 6.69 15.44
N PHE A 153 17.42 6.42 15.84
CA PHE A 153 16.33 7.38 15.72
C PHE A 153 15.72 7.69 17.09
N ARG A 154 16.14 8.79 17.69
CA ARG A 154 15.54 9.33 18.92
C ARG A 154 14.22 10.05 18.67
N PHE A 155 14.03 10.59 17.48
CA PHE A 155 12.76 11.13 17.00
C PHE A 155 12.05 10.11 16.10
N GLY A 156 10.74 10.30 15.90
CA GLY A 156 9.96 9.41 15.05
C GLY A 156 10.43 9.43 13.61
N ALA A 157 10.55 8.27 13.01
CA ALA A 157 10.81 8.08 11.60
C ALA A 157 9.81 7.10 11.02
N PHE A 158 9.32 7.44 9.83
CA PHE A 158 8.38 6.63 9.10
C PHE A 158 9.02 5.30 8.64
N THR A 159 8.24 4.22 8.64
CA THR A 159 8.64 2.93 8.06
C THR A 159 7.49 2.27 7.30
N THR A 160 7.80 1.35 6.39
CA THR A 160 6.79 0.64 5.61
C THR A 160 6.25 -0.57 6.36
N MET A 161 5.04 -1.01 5.99
CA MET A 161 4.50 -2.29 6.48
C MET A 161 5.14 -3.51 5.82
N GLY A 162 5.89 -3.35 4.74
CA GLY A 162 6.42 -4.41 3.91
C GLY A 162 5.76 -4.44 2.53
N GLU A 163 5.88 -5.56 1.83
CA GLU A 163 5.49 -5.66 0.44
C GLU A 163 4.68 -6.92 0.16
N LEU A 164 3.61 -6.77 -0.64
CA LEU A 164 2.91 -7.89 -1.24
C LEU A 164 3.47 -8.17 -2.63
N TYR A 165 3.55 -9.45 -2.96
CA TYR A 165 3.84 -9.95 -4.29
C TYR A 165 2.67 -10.79 -4.77
N VAL A 166 2.21 -10.54 -6.00
CA VAL A 166 1.20 -11.37 -6.66
C VAL A 166 1.81 -11.93 -7.93
N GLU A 167 2.36 -13.13 -7.83
CA GLU A 167 2.89 -13.87 -8.97
C GLU A 167 1.72 -14.34 -9.84
N THR A 168 1.85 -14.18 -11.16
CA THR A 168 0.78 -14.48 -12.11
C THR A 168 1.11 -15.62 -13.06
N GLY A 169 2.37 -16.08 -13.09
CA GLY A 169 2.86 -17.01 -14.08
C GLY A 169 2.90 -16.47 -15.52
N LEU A 170 2.55 -15.20 -15.72
CA LEU A 170 2.60 -14.55 -17.04
C LEU A 170 4.00 -14.01 -17.33
N SER A 171 4.32 -13.85 -18.60
CA SER A 171 5.55 -13.20 -19.06
C SER A 171 5.21 -12.07 -20.04
N GLU A 172 6.16 -11.18 -20.31
CA GLU A 172 5.97 -10.09 -21.26
C GLU A 172 6.07 -10.53 -22.74
N ILE A 173 6.48 -11.77 -22.99
CA ILE A 173 6.54 -12.35 -24.34
C ILE A 173 5.13 -12.38 -24.92
N ASN A 174 4.95 -11.89 -26.17
CA ASN A 174 3.65 -11.77 -26.85
C ASN A 174 2.63 -10.90 -26.10
N MET A 175 3.09 -9.93 -25.32
CA MET A 175 2.25 -8.91 -24.71
C MET A 175 2.06 -7.74 -25.65
N SER A 176 0.88 -7.15 -25.63
CA SER A 176 0.56 -5.92 -26.37
C SER A 176 -0.43 -5.06 -25.58
N SER A 177 -0.67 -3.86 -26.07
CA SER A 177 -1.68 -2.94 -25.53
C SER A 177 -1.51 -2.66 -24.01
N TYR A 178 -0.27 -2.72 -23.51
CA TYR A 178 -0.01 -2.50 -22.09
C TYR A 178 -0.31 -1.05 -21.70
N ARG A 179 -1.01 -0.89 -20.57
CA ARG A 179 -1.20 0.39 -19.88
C ARG A 179 -1.23 0.16 -18.38
N ARG A 180 -0.54 0.99 -17.62
CA ARG A 180 -0.74 1.17 -16.18
C ARG A 180 -1.10 2.63 -15.94
N ILE A 181 -2.17 2.85 -15.23
CA ILE A 181 -2.89 4.12 -15.18
C ILE A 181 -3.20 4.45 -13.73
N LEU A 182 -2.96 5.68 -13.32
CA LEU A 182 -3.51 6.28 -12.11
C LEU A 182 -4.60 7.26 -12.53
N SER A 183 -5.86 6.87 -12.35
CA SER A 183 -7.00 7.75 -12.57
C SER A 183 -7.21 8.65 -11.36
N LEU A 184 -7.03 9.95 -11.54
CA LEU A 184 -7.30 10.94 -10.50
C LEU A 184 -8.80 11.23 -10.36
N ASP A 185 -9.59 10.97 -11.40
CA ASP A 185 -11.05 11.13 -11.33
C ASP A 185 -11.73 10.09 -10.45
N SER A 186 -11.12 8.92 -10.27
CA SER A 186 -11.66 7.79 -9.49
C SER A 186 -10.76 7.31 -8.35
N ALA A 187 -9.60 7.94 -8.14
CA ALA A 187 -8.58 7.52 -7.17
C ALA A 187 -8.23 6.02 -7.26
N MET A 188 -8.03 5.53 -8.47
CA MET A 188 -7.83 4.11 -8.77
C MET A 188 -6.59 3.90 -9.63
N ALA A 189 -5.78 2.89 -9.30
CA ALA A 189 -4.77 2.39 -10.20
C ALA A 189 -5.32 1.23 -11.03
N VAL A 190 -4.99 1.21 -12.33
CA VAL A 190 -5.41 0.17 -13.28
C VAL A 190 -4.20 -0.31 -14.05
N VAL A 191 -4.07 -1.63 -14.20
CA VAL A 191 -3.11 -2.26 -15.09
C VAL A 191 -3.88 -3.12 -16.09
N GLN A 192 -3.68 -2.88 -17.39
CA GLN A 192 -4.35 -3.63 -18.45
C GLN A 192 -3.36 -3.97 -19.56
N PHE A 193 -3.53 -5.14 -20.14
CA PHE A 193 -2.70 -5.62 -21.25
C PHE A 193 -3.37 -6.79 -21.97
N ASP A 194 -3.00 -6.98 -23.23
CA ASP A 194 -3.37 -8.15 -24.02
C ASP A 194 -2.18 -9.12 -24.04
N LYS A 195 -2.42 -10.40 -23.80
CA LYS A 195 -1.42 -11.46 -23.86
C LYS A 195 -2.02 -12.75 -24.44
N ASP A 196 -1.39 -13.26 -25.50
CA ASP A 196 -1.82 -14.48 -26.20
C ASP A 196 -3.32 -14.46 -26.58
N GLY A 197 -3.84 -13.27 -26.96
CA GLY A 197 -5.23 -13.06 -27.35
C GLY A 197 -6.22 -13.09 -26.18
N ILE A 198 -5.75 -12.82 -24.97
CA ILE A 198 -6.55 -12.66 -23.76
C ILE A 198 -6.27 -11.27 -23.20
N ARG A 199 -7.33 -10.52 -22.90
CA ARG A 199 -7.22 -9.25 -22.20
C ARG A 199 -7.26 -9.47 -20.71
N TYR A 200 -6.25 -8.94 -20.02
CA TYR A 200 -6.15 -8.92 -18.57
C TYR A 200 -6.36 -7.51 -18.03
N GLN A 201 -7.03 -7.40 -16.88
CA GLN A 201 -7.19 -6.14 -16.17
C GLN A 201 -7.02 -6.36 -14.67
N ARG A 202 -6.30 -5.43 -14.03
CA ARG A 202 -6.14 -5.35 -12.58
C ARG A 202 -6.57 -3.97 -12.13
N LYS A 203 -7.38 -3.89 -11.07
CA LYS A 203 -7.88 -2.64 -10.49
C LYS A 203 -7.51 -2.59 -9.01
N TYR A 204 -7.04 -1.43 -8.55
CA TYR A 204 -6.57 -1.23 -7.19
C TYR A 204 -7.11 0.09 -6.65
N PHE A 205 -7.74 0.06 -5.49
CA PHE A 205 -8.16 1.28 -4.79
C PHE A 205 -8.15 1.05 -3.28
N ILE A 206 -8.15 2.14 -2.49
CA ILE A 206 -8.23 2.09 -1.03
C ILE A 206 -9.42 2.93 -0.60
N SER A 207 -10.48 2.27 -0.12
CA SER A 207 -11.71 2.91 0.35
C SER A 207 -11.49 3.53 1.74
N TYR A 208 -11.81 4.81 1.89
CA TYR A 208 -11.82 5.47 3.19
C TYR A 208 -13.00 5.03 4.06
N PRO A 209 -14.27 5.06 3.57
CA PRO A 209 -15.42 4.67 4.40
C PRO A 209 -15.42 3.19 4.81
N ASP A 210 -14.77 2.32 4.04
CA ASP A 210 -14.69 0.89 4.35
C ASP A 210 -13.36 0.47 5.00
N SER A 211 -12.38 1.38 5.07
CA SER A 211 -11.04 1.12 5.63
C SER A 211 -10.37 -0.13 5.04
N VAL A 212 -10.45 -0.30 3.72
CA VAL A 212 -9.97 -1.49 3.02
C VAL A 212 -9.25 -1.14 1.72
N MET A 213 -8.16 -1.83 1.45
CA MET A 213 -7.57 -1.91 0.12
C MET A 213 -8.22 -3.05 -0.65
N VAL A 214 -8.60 -2.78 -1.89
CA VAL A 214 -9.22 -3.72 -2.81
C VAL A 214 -8.32 -3.90 -4.03
N MET A 215 -8.06 -5.15 -4.39
CA MET A 215 -7.27 -5.53 -5.55
C MET A 215 -8.06 -6.56 -6.36
N LYS A 216 -8.49 -6.21 -7.57
CA LYS A 216 -9.29 -7.06 -8.43
C LYS A 216 -8.52 -7.47 -9.68
N PHE A 217 -8.50 -8.76 -9.96
CA PHE A 217 -7.85 -9.38 -11.12
C PHE A 217 -8.90 -10.07 -11.98
N THR A 218 -8.95 -9.70 -13.27
CA THR A 218 -9.90 -10.26 -14.24
C THR A 218 -9.25 -10.54 -15.59
N ALA A 219 -9.86 -11.40 -16.36
CA ALA A 219 -9.55 -11.62 -17.77
C ALA A 219 -10.83 -11.73 -18.60
N ASP A 220 -10.79 -11.42 -19.90
CA ASP A 220 -11.93 -11.53 -20.81
C ASP A 220 -12.29 -12.97 -21.15
N LYS A 221 -11.47 -13.93 -20.74
CA LYS A 221 -11.73 -15.38 -20.83
C LYS A 221 -11.69 -16.00 -19.44
N GLY A 222 -12.64 -16.88 -19.18
CA GLY A 222 -12.73 -17.62 -17.90
C GLY A 222 -11.52 -18.52 -17.63
N GLY A 223 -11.27 -18.81 -16.35
CA GLY A 223 -10.23 -19.75 -15.90
C GLY A 223 -8.80 -19.23 -16.14
N LYS A 224 -8.56 -17.94 -16.24
CA LYS A 224 -7.26 -17.35 -16.62
C LYS A 224 -6.49 -16.74 -15.46
N GLN A 225 -7.10 -16.63 -14.27
CA GLN A 225 -6.40 -16.14 -13.10
C GLN A 225 -5.71 -17.31 -12.38
N ASN A 226 -4.37 -17.34 -12.49
CA ASN A 226 -3.49 -18.25 -11.75
C ASN A 226 -2.55 -17.37 -10.94
N LEU A 227 -2.81 -17.20 -9.63
CA LEU A 227 -2.17 -16.22 -8.80
C LEU A 227 -1.57 -16.87 -7.55
N VAL A 228 -0.37 -16.41 -7.17
CA VAL A 228 0.19 -16.71 -5.84
C VAL A 228 0.48 -15.39 -5.15
N LEU A 229 -0.31 -15.08 -4.13
CA LEU A 229 -0.05 -13.92 -3.27
C LEU A 229 0.86 -14.35 -2.13
N SER A 230 1.96 -13.63 -1.95
CA SER A 230 2.90 -13.78 -0.85
C SER A 230 3.26 -12.41 -0.26
N TYR A 231 3.94 -12.41 0.89
CA TYR A 231 4.32 -11.20 1.59
C TYR A 231 5.79 -11.21 1.99
N CYS A 232 6.46 -10.10 1.78
CA CYS A 232 7.81 -9.83 2.25
C CYS A 232 7.76 -8.86 3.45
N PRO A 233 8.07 -9.31 4.67
CA PRO A 233 7.93 -8.52 5.87
C PRO A 233 8.97 -7.40 5.97
N ASN A 234 8.64 -6.40 6.79
CA ASN A 234 9.59 -5.39 7.25
C ASN A 234 10.62 -6.03 8.20
N ASN A 235 11.93 -5.90 7.90
CA ASN A 235 13.01 -6.46 8.69
C ASN A 235 13.27 -5.70 10.01
N GLU A 236 12.62 -4.53 10.20
CA GLU A 236 12.70 -3.75 11.44
C GLU A 236 11.69 -4.21 12.51
N ALA A 237 10.96 -5.28 12.24
CA ALA A 237 9.96 -5.84 13.13
C ALA A 237 10.18 -7.33 13.42
N LYS A 238 9.82 -7.75 14.62
CA LYS A 238 9.54 -9.15 14.92
C LYS A 238 8.14 -9.43 14.45
N SER A 239 7.97 -10.42 13.60
CA SER A 239 6.70 -10.64 12.91
C SER A 239 6.32 -12.10 12.81
N HIS A 240 5.03 -12.31 12.66
CA HIS A 240 4.41 -13.61 12.43
C HIS A 240 3.39 -13.50 11.30
N LEU A 241 3.44 -14.42 10.37
CA LEU A 241 2.51 -14.58 9.26
C LEU A 241 1.92 -15.99 9.31
N GLU A 242 0.61 -16.11 9.23
CA GLU A 242 -0.09 -17.39 9.23
C GLU A 242 -1.34 -17.35 8.34
N ALA A 243 -1.80 -18.53 7.96
CA ALA A 243 -3.07 -18.66 7.25
C ALA A 243 -4.25 -18.28 8.17
N ASP A 244 -5.18 -17.51 7.61
CA ASP A 244 -6.43 -17.11 8.24
C ASP A 244 -7.60 -17.81 7.55
N GLY A 245 -7.90 -19.03 7.99
CA GLY A 245 -8.80 -19.94 7.30
C GLY A 245 -8.21 -20.47 5.98
N ASN A 246 -9.08 -20.83 5.05
CA ASN A 246 -8.67 -21.36 3.75
C ASN A 246 -8.49 -20.28 2.67
N ASP A 247 -8.82 -19.03 2.97
CA ASP A 247 -8.97 -17.93 2.01
C ASP A 247 -8.18 -16.67 2.37
N GLY A 248 -7.38 -16.71 3.43
CA GLY A 248 -6.70 -15.51 3.89
C GLY A 248 -5.39 -15.74 4.61
N LEU A 249 -4.73 -14.62 4.90
CA LEU A 249 -3.53 -14.54 5.72
C LEU A 249 -3.72 -13.45 6.77
N VAL A 250 -3.14 -13.64 7.94
CA VAL A 250 -2.98 -12.61 8.97
C VAL A 250 -1.50 -12.42 9.28
N TYR A 251 -1.09 -11.18 9.34
CA TYR A 251 0.24 -10.76 9.72
C TYR A 251 0.19 -9.89 10.96
N THR A 252 1.06 -10.18 11.90
CA THR A 252 1.26 -9.35 13.10
C THR A 252 2.73 -9.03 13.25
N GLY A 253 3.03 -7.79 13.61
CA GLY A 253 4.39 -7.32 13.79
C GLY A 253 4.54 -6.43 15.02
N VAL A 254 5.75 -6.41 15.55
CA VAL A 254 6.17 -5.52 16.63
C VAL A 254 7.49 -4.88 16.23
N LEU A 255 7.52 -3.55 16.10
CA LEU A 255 8.74 -2.82 15.77
C LEU A 255 9.80 -3.03 16.84
N ASN A 256 11.05 -3.30 16.40
CA ASN A 256 12.14 -3.67 17.31
C ASN A 256 12.55 -2.53 18.25
N ASN A 257 12.41 -1.27 17.80
CA ASN A 257 12.98 -0.15 18.54
C ASN A 257 12.04 0.55 19.51
N ASN A 258 10.72 0.53 19.27
CA ASN A 258 9.74 1.20 20.13
C ASN A 258 8.59 0.31 20.60
N GLY A 259 8.56 -0.96 20.15
CA GLY A 259 7.54 -1.92 20.55
C GLY A 259 6.16 -1.67 19.98
N MET A 260 6.00 -0.76 19.00
CA MET A 260 4.74 -0.50 18.32
C MET A 260 4.25 -1.77 17.62
N LYS A 261 3.00 -2.14 17.88
CA LYS A 261 2.34 -3.28 17.24
C LYS A 261 1.62 -2.83 15.98
N PHE A 262 1.63 -3.69 14.99
CA PHE A 262 0.85 -3.52 13.78
C PHE A 262 0.37 -4.85 13.23
N ALA A 263 -0.72 -4.81 12.49
CA ALA A 263 -1.28 -5.97 11.84
C ALA A 263 -1.89 -5.61 10.49
N PHE A 264 -1.90 -6.57 9.58
CA PHE A 264 -2.83 -6.58 8.47
C PHE A 264 -3.50 -7.94 8.35
N ARG A 265 -4.65 -7.95 7.72
CA ARG A 265 -5.40 -9.15 7.36
C ARG A 265 -5.76 -9.05 5.90
N ILE A 266 -5.53 -10.14 5.16
CA ILE A 266 -5.90 -10.23 3.75
C ILE A 266 -6.82 -11.42 3.54
N LYS A 267 -7.88 -11.22 2.75
CA LYS A 267 -8.81 -12.26 2.32
C LYS A 267 -8.91 -12.24 0.80
N ALA A 268 -9.09 -13.42 0.22
CA ALA A 268 -9.31 -13.60 -1.22
C ALA A 268 -10.71 -14.15 -1.48
N ILE A 269 -11.40 -13.52 -2.42
CA ILE A 269 -12.68 -13.96 -2.96
C ILE A 269 -12.47 -14.31 -4.42
N HIS A 270 -13.04 -15.40 -4.90
CA HIS A 270 -12.86 -15.83 -6.29
C HIS A 270 -14.16 -16.29 -6.94
N LYS A 271 -14.21 -16.21 -8.26
CA LYS A 271 -15.24 -16.83 -9.09
C LYS A 271 -14.56 -17.87 -9.99
N GLY A 272 -15.12 -19.07 -10.06
CA GLY A 272 -14.50 -20.19 -10.78
C GLY A 272 -13.20 -20.68 -10.13
N GLY A 273 -12.66 -21.78 -10.65
CA GLY A 273 -11.37 -22.31 -10.19
C GLY A 273 -11.31 -22.78 -8.73
N THR A 274 -10.13 -22.71 -8.14
CA THR A 274 -9.86 -23.09 -6.75
C THR A 274 -9.01 -22.06 -6.04
N LEU A 275 -9.20 -21.96 -4.72
CA LEU A 275 -8.44 -21.07 -3.84
C LEU A 275 -8.03 -21.82 -2.59
N LYS A 276 -6.79 -21.61 -2.14
CA LYS A 276 -6.26 -22.17 -0.91
C LYS A 276 -5.26 -21.19 -0.27
N ALA A 277 -5.44 -20.91 0.99
CA ALA A 277 -4.41 -20.28 1.82
C ALA A 277 -3.63 -21.38 2.55
N GLU A 278 -2.31 -21.32 2.49
CA GLU A 278 -1.43 -22.24 3.20
C GLU A 278 -0.12 -21.58 3.59
N ASN A 279 0.31 -21.81 4.83
CA ASN A 279 1.52 -21.23 5.39
C ASN A 279 1.53 -19.70 5.25
N ASP A 280 2.33 -19.20 4.31
CA ASP A 280 2.66 -17.78 4.08
C ASP A 280 2.10 -17.25 2.75
N ARG A 281 1.19 -17.97 2.08
CA ARG A 281 0.70 -17.59 0.75
C ARG A 281 -0.76 -17.97 0.50
N ILE A 282 -1.38 -17.24 -0.45
CA ILE A 282 -2.69 -17.57 -1.02
C ILE A 282 -2.46 -18.02 -2.45
N ILE A 283 -2.95 -19.21 -2.79
CA ILE A 283 -2.82 -19.82 -4.11
C ILE A 283 -4.20 -19.88 -4.76
N VAL A 284 -4.32 -19.29 -5.96
CA VAL A 284 -5.52 -19.34 -6.79
C VAL A 284 -5.19 -20.04 -8.11
N LYS A 285 -6.06 -20.94 -8.57
CA LYS A 285 -5.89 -21.64 -9.84
C LYS A 285 -7.18 -21.59 -10.65
N ASP A 286 -7.02 -21.30 -11.95
CA ASP A 286 -8.06 -21.36 -12.97
C ASP A 286 -9.32 -20.55 -12.62
N ALA A 287 -9.18 -19.44 -11.88
CA ALA A 287 -10.31 -18.58 -11.54
C ALA A 287 -10.66 -17.62 -12.70
N ASP A 288 -11.93 -17.22 -12.76
CA ASP A 288 -12.42 -16.22 -13.70
C ASP A 288 -12.12 -14.80 -13.20
N GLU A 289 -12.29 -14.61 -11.89
CA GLU A 289 -12.08 -13.36 -11.20
C GLU A 289 -11.52 -13.63 -9.80
N VAL A 290 -10.61 -12.76 -9.34
CA VAL A 290 -10.10 -12.78 -7.97
C VAL A 290 -10.14 -11.37 -7.40
N VAL A 291 -10.63 -11.23 -6.16
CA VAL A 291 -10.60 -10.00 -5.39
C VAL A 291 -9.85 -10.26 -4.08
N PHE A 292 -8.76 -9.56 -3.87
CA PHE A 292 -8.09 -9.51 -2.57
C PHE A 292 -8.55 -8.27 -1.81
N LEU A 293 -8.88 -8.46 -0.54
CA LEU A 293 -9.28 -7.43 0.42
C LEU A 293 -8.24 -7.36 1.52
N LEU A 294 -7.70 -6.18 1.80
CA LEU A 294 -6.70 -6.00 2.85
C LEU A 294 -7.12 -4.88 3.81
N THR A 295 -7.11 -5.20 5.11
CA THR A 295 -7.28 -4.24 6.21
C THR A 295 -6.01 -4.18 7.03
N ALA A 296 -5.62 -2.99 7.50
CA ALA A 296 -4.40 -2.78 8.27
C ALA A 296 -4.61 -1.76 9.38
N ASP A 297 -3.88 -1.91 10.48
CA ASP A 297 -3.92 -1.00 11.62
C ASP A 297 -2.63 -1.12 12.46
N THR A 298 -2.42 -0.14 13.35
CA THR A 298 -1.40 -0.16 14.38
C THR A 298 -2.04 -0.01 15.76
N ASP A 299 -1.26 -0.21 16.84
CA ASP A 299 -1.74 0.09 18.20
C ASP A 299 -1.61 1.58 18.55
N TYR A 300 -1.33 2.45 17.59
CA TYR A 300 -1.27 3.89 17.85
C TYR A 300 -2.63 4.46 18.21
N LYS A 301 -2.65 5.25 19.29
CA LYS A 301 -3.81 6.03 19.70
C LYS A 301 -3.42 7.49 19.88
N MET A 302 -4.08 8.37 19.14
CA MET A 302 -3.90 9.81 19.32
C MET A 302 -4.27 10.21 20.74
N ASN A 303 -3.33 10.89 21.42
CA ASN A 303 -3.52 11.49 22.74
C ASN A 303 -3.16 12.97 22.66
N PHE A 304 -4.12 13.84 22.92
CA PHE A 304 -3.95 15.30 22.83
C PHE A 304 -3.34 15.92 24.09
N ALA A 305 -3.24 15.16 25.18
CA ALA A 305 -2.63 15.60 26.44
C ALA A 305 -1.74 14.49 27.02
N PRO A 306 -0.71 14.04 26.27
CA PRO A 306 0.10 12.92 26.70
C PRO A 306 1.00 13.28 27.87
N ASP A 307 1.20 12.37 28.80
CA ASP A 307 2.39 12.36 29.62
C ASP A 307 3.53 11.75 28.80
N PHE A 308 4.43 12.57 28.29
CA PHE A 308 5.56 12.13 27.48
C PHE A 308 6.57 11.25 28.23
N LYS A 309 6.45 11.11 29.55
CA LYS A 309 7.23 10.17 30.37
C LYS A 309 6.61 8.78 30.42
N ASP A 310 5.32 8.67 30.10
CA ASP A 310 4.65 7.39 30.01
C ASP A 310 4.90 6.76 28.63
N PRO A 311 5.65 5.64 28.54
CA PRO A 311 5.90 4.95 27.27
C PRO A 311 4.62 4.41 26.64
N LYS A 312 3.50 4.37 27.36
CA LYS A 312 2.19 3.92 26.87
C LYS A 312 1.25 5.07 26.49
N ALA A 313 1.72 6.32 26.53
CA ALA A 313 0.88 7.50 26.28
C ALA A 313 0.11 7.43 24.95
N TYR A 314 0.65 6.71 23.95
CA TYR A 314 0.06 6.57 22.61
C TYR A 314 -0.34 5.12 22.27
N VAL A 315 -0.38 4.21 23.25
CA VAL A 315 -0.77 2.82 23.00
C VAL A 315 -2.29 2.69 23.09
N GLY A 316 -2.89 2.16 22.03
CA GLY A 316 -4.32 1.92 21.88
C GLY A 316 -4.69 0.44 21.85
N ASN A 317 -5.61 0.09 20.97
CA ASN A 317 -6.15 -1.26 20.85
C ASN A 317 -5.15 -2.22 20.18
N ASP A 318 -5.41 -3.52 20.34
CA ASP A 318 -4.67 -4.56 19.63
C ASP A 318 -5.03 -4.51 18.13
N PRO A 319 -4.08 -4.22 17.21
CA PRO A 319 -4.35 -4.08 15.78
C PRO A 319 -4.81 -5.39 15.14
N SER A 320 -4.49 -6.56 15.71
CA SER A 320 -4.99 -7.85 15.23
C SER A 320 -6.50 -7.96 15.39
N GLN A 321 -7.05 -7.47 16.49
CA GLN A 321 -8.49 -7.45 16.74
C GLN A 321 -9.20 -6.38 15.89
N THR A 322 -8.58 -5.21 15.74
CA THR A 322 -9.12 -4.13 14.93
C THR A 322 -9.24 -4.55 13.46
N THR A 323 -8.16 -5.13 12.89
CA THR A 323 -8.17 -5.59 11.50
C THR A 323 -9.14 -6.74 11.26
N LEU A 324 -9.37 -7.62 12.24
CA LEU A 324 -10.41 -8.65 12.18
C LEU A 324 -11.82 -8.04 12.12
N ALA A 325 -12.10 -7.07 12.98
CA ALA A 325 -13.40 -6.39 13.00
C ALA A 325 -13.66 -5.64 11.68
N MET A 326 -12.65 -4.93 11.14
CA MET A 326 -12.71 -4.28 9.83
C MET A 326 -13.01 -5.30 8.73
N MET A 327 -12.26 -6.40 8.65
CA MET A 327 -12.44 -7.43 7.64
C MET A 327 -13.83 -8.06 7.69
N ASN A 328 -14.34 -8.37 8.87
CA ASN A 328 -15.69 -8.90 9.06
C ASN A 328 -16.80 -7.95 8.54
N ASN A 329 -16.58 -6.64 8.59
CA ASN A 329 -17.50 -5.66 8.01
C ASN A 329 -17.37 -5.58 6.49
N VAL A 330 -16.15 -5.63 5.97
CA VAL A 330 -15.85 -5.59 4.54
C VAL A 330 -16.41 -6.82 3.82
N LEU A 331 -16.28 -8.01 4.40
CA LEU A 331 -16.78 -9.27 3.82
C LEU A 331 -18.31 -9.34 3.67
N LYS A 332 -19.08 -8.44 4.33
CA LYS A 332 -20.52 -8.32 4.13
C LYS A 332 -20.89 -7.59 2.84
N LYS A 333 -19.93 -6.95 2.20
CA LYS A 333 -20.08 -6.13 1.00
C LYS A 333 -19.46 -6.81 -0.21
N GLY A 334 -20.06 -6.64 -1.38
CA GLY A 334 -19.47 -7.05 -2.65
C GLY A 334 -18.54 -5.98 -3.21
N TYR A 335 -17.73 -6.37 -4.22
CA TYR A 335 -16.79 -5.45 -4.90
C TYR A 335 -17.49 -4.17 -5.38
N ASP A 336 -18.67 -4.27 -6.01
CA ASP A 336 -19.36 -3.11 -6.57
C ASP A 336 -19.86 -2.13 -5.50
N GLU A 337 -20.19 -2.61 -4.31
CA GLU A 337 -20.55 -1.75 -3.19
C GLU A 337 -19.33 -1.03 -2.63
N LEU A 338 -18.22 -1.74 -2.43
CA LEU A 338 -16.96 -1.16 -1.98
C LEU A 338 -16.46 -0.09 -2.95
N TYR A 339 -16.56 -0.35 -4.26
CA TYR A 339 -16.16 0.60 -5.29
C TYR A 339 -17.07 1.86 -5.28
N ARG A 340 -18.39 1.69 -5.22
CA ARG A 340 -19.33 2.84 -5.12
C ARG A 340 -19.09 3.70 -3.88
N ASN A 341 -18.83 3.08 -2.73
CA ASN A 341 -18.53 3.80 -1.50
C ASN A 341 -17.24 4.61 -1.64
N HIS A 342 -16.20 4.00 -2.18
CA HIS A 342 -14.91 4.64 -2.46
C HIS A 342 -15.08 5.84 -3.41
N GLU A 343 -15.73 5.63 -4.55
CA GLU A 343 -15.92 6.67 -5.58
C GLU A 343 -16.76 7.83 -5.04
N ALA A 344 -17.86 7.55 -4.34
CA ALA A 344 -18.73 8.59 -3.78
C ALA A 344 -18.02 9.45 -2.73
N ASP A 345 -17.24 8.85 -1.83
CA ASP A 345 -16.47 9.59 -0.82
C ASP A 345 -15.38 10.44 -1.47
N TYR A 346 -14.59 9.86 -2.36
CA TYR A 346 -13.49 10.55 -3.02
C TYR A 346 -13.98 11.72 -3.88
N THR A 347 -14.95 11.49 -4.76
CA THR A 347 -15.45 12.49 -5.71
C THR A 347 -16.18 13.63 -5.01
N ALA A 348 -16.81 13.38 -3.86
CA ALA A 348 -17.42 14.44 -3.04
C ALA A 348 -16.38 15.46 -2.55
N LEU A 349 -15.14 15.07 -2.36
CA LEU A 349 -14.03 15.95 -2.00
C LEU A 349 -13.29 16.49 -3.23
N PHE A 350 -12.92 15.61 -4.15
CA PHE A 350 -12.10 15.94 -5.31
C PHE A 350 -12.75 16.98 -6.22
N ASN A 351 -14.05 16.85 -6.47
CA ASN A 351 -14.80 17.75 -7.35
C ASN A 351 -15.12 19.13 -6.74
N ARG A 352 -14.68 19.40 -5.49
CA ARG A 352 -14.91 20.72 -4.85
C ARG A 352 -14.06 21.83 -5.45
N VAL A 353 -12.95 21.47 -6.05
CA VAL A 353 -12.03 22.43 -6.70
C VAL A 353 -11.69 21.90 -8.10
N ARG A 354 -11.88 22.76 -9.10
CA ARG A 354 -11.41 22.53 -10.47
C ARG A 354 -10.46 23.65 -10.83
N PHE A 355 -9.26 23.29 -11.32
CA PHE A 355 -8.27 24.24 -11.77
C PHE A 355 -7.71 23.80 -13.11
N GLU A 356 -7.85 24.65 -14.12
CA GLU A 356 -7.37 24.43 -15.49
C GLU A 356 -6.52 25.63 -15.93
N ILE A 357 -5.29 25.39 -16.35
CA ILE A 357 -4.40 26.44 -16.86
C ILE A 357 -4.55 26.55 -18.37
N ASN A 358 -4.72 25.42 -19.07
CA ASN A 358 -4.90 25.39 -20.53
C ASN A 358 -5.67 24.13 -20.92
N GLN A 359 -6.68 24.27 -21.74
CA GLN A 359 -7.50 23.13 -22.21
C GLN A 359 -6.73 22.16 -23.13
N GLU A 360 -5.60 22.60 -23.74
CA GLU A 360 -4.78 21.76 -24.61
C GLU A 360 -3.75 20.89 -23.88
N LEU A 361 -3.57 21.05 -22.57
CA LEU A 361 -2.56 20.32 -21.76
C LEU A 361 -3.17 19.25 -20.84
N SER A 362 -4.31 18.70 -21.19
CA SER A 362 -4.98 17.68 -20.35
C SER A 362 -4.28 16.30 -20.33
N LEU A 363 -3.20 16.09 -21.05
CA LEU A 363 -2.44 14.84 -21.10
C LEU A 363 -0.96 15.10 -20.80
N ILE A 364 -0.51 14.79 -19.61
CA ILE A 364 0.92 14.70 -19.31
C ILE A 364 1.38 13.29 -19.68
N HIS A 365 2.07 13.18 -20.82
CA HIS A 365 2.85 11.99 -21.16
C HIS A 365 4.21 12.09 -20.46
N ILE A 366 4.52 11.16 -19.59
CA ILE A 366 5.85 11.00 -18.98
C ILE A 366 6.45 9.70 -19.47
#